data_d407b76baf6db54c4be934e98e2bb6dc
#
_entry.id   d407b76baf6db54c4be934e98e2bb6dc
#
_cell.length_a   1.000
_cell.length_b   1.000
_cell.length_c   1.000
_cell.angle_alpha   90.00
_cell.angle_beta   90.00
_cell.angle_gamma   90.00
#
_symmetry.space_group_name_H-M   'P 1'
#
loop_
_entity.id
_entity.type
_entity.pdbx_description
1 polymer ?
#
loop_
_entity_poly.entity_id
_entity_poly.type
_entity_poly.pdbx_seq_one_letter_code
_entity_poly.pdbx_strand_id
1 'polypeptide(L)'
;MEDAPQHAIRIQPSKRKGPNQMSSAFTKSAARNIFYGGAVFFFLLLPGPTFDTMNTLPKRDNRENLSESALRGKHIWETRKCIGRHTMMGEGAYFAPELVNVYTRRGPDFIKTWMKIQPSGAPGRRQMPQFHLDEQQLDDL
;
A
#
# COMPACT_ATOMS: atom_id res chain seq x y z
N MET A 1 -24.24 -76.59 36.55
CA MET A 1 -24.42 -75.30 37.22
C MET A 1 -23.08 -74.70 37.37
N GLU A 2 -22.72 -73.86 36.43
CA GLU A 2 -21.36 -73.29 36.29
C GLU A 2 -21.48 -71.76 36.36
N ASP A 3 -20.91 -71.21 37.46
CA ASP A 3 -20.91 -69.79 37.70
C ASP A 3 -19.85 -69.12 36.78
N ALA A 4 -20.33 -68.28 35.91
CA ALA A 4 -19.48 -67.42 35.08
C ALA A 4 -19.04 -66.18 35.88
N PRO A 5 -17.76 -65.83 35.94
CA PRO A 5 -17.26 -64.65 36.65
C PRO A 5 -17.61 -63.39 35.85
N GLN A 6 -18.40 -62.50 36.46
CA GLN A 6 -18.68 -61.19 35.94
C GLN A 6 -17.44 -60.29 36.04
N HIS A 7 -16.76 -60.11 34.93
CA HIS A 7 -15.70 -59.08 34.78
C HIS A 7 -16.33 -57.68 34.76
N ALA A 8 -16.39 -57.06 35.92
CA ALA A 8 -16.77 -55.64 36.04
C ALA A 8 -15.66 -54.77 35.39
N ILE A 9 -15.95 -54.28 34.20
CA ILE A 9 -15.10 -53.26 33.53
C ILE A 9 -15.16 -51.96 34.34
N ARG A 10 -14.12 -51.73 35.12
CA ARG A 10 -13.94 -50.49 35.89
C ARG A 10 -13.54 -49.38 34.90
N ILE A 11 -14.52 -48.65 34.37
CA ILE A 11 -14.25 -47.46 33.56
C ILE A 11 -13.66 -46.38 34.47
N GLN A 12 -12.37 -46.16 34.34
CA GLN A 12 -11.72 -45.06 35.01
C GLN A 12 -12.17 -43.76 34.36
N PRO A 13 -12.64 -42.74 35.14
CA PRO A 13 -13.00 -41.45 34.55
C PRO A 13 -11.74 -40.81 34.01
N SER A 14 -11.73 -40.60 32.70
CA SER A 14 -10.69 -39.82 32.02
C SER A 14 -10.65 -38.43 32.65
N LYS A 15 -9.50 -38.06 33.25
CA LYS A 15 -9.22 -36.71 33.70
C LYS A 15 -9.27 -35.79 32.48
N ARG A 16 -10.43 -35.23 32.17
CA ARG A 16 -10.53 -34.13 31.23
C ARG A 16 -9.67 -33.01 31.79
N LYS A 17 -8.54 -32.74 31.16
CA LYS A 17 -7.77 -31.52 31.38
C LYS A 17 -8.74 -30.37 31.10
N GLY A 18 -9.08 -29.62 32.14
CA GLY A 18 -9.98 -28.46 32.03
C GLY A 18 -9.43 -27.43 31.04
N PRO A 19 -10.31 -26.59 30.46
CA PRO A 19 -9.97 -25.62 29.42
C PRO A 19 -8.99 -24.53 29.85
N ASN A 20 -8.50 -24.53 31.08
CA ASN A 20 -7.70 -23.46 31.69
C ASN A 20 -6.18 -23.59 31.52
N GLN A 21 -5.65 -24.62 30.85
CA GLN A 21 -4.21 -24.75 30.68
C GLN A 21 -3.64 -24.02 29.45
N MET A 22 -4.47 -23.54 28.52
CA MET A 22 -4.01 -22.73 27.38
C MET A 22 -3.98 -21.24 27.67
N SER A 23 -4.59 -20.78 28.74
CA SER A 23 -4.67 -19.35 29.09
C SER A 23 -3.50 -18.83 29.95
N SER A 24 -2.62 -19.70 30.47
CA SER A 24 -1.49 -19.30 31.32
C SER A 24 -0.32 -18.69 30.56
N ALA A 25 -0.22 -18.90 29.24
CA ALA A 25 0.85 -18.37 28.41
C ALA A 25 0.65 -16.85 28.08
N PHE A 26 -0.58 -16.37 28.15
CA PHE A 26 -0.93 -14.97 27.83
C PHE A 26 -1.48 -14.26 29.06
N THR A 27 -0.62 -13.91 29.98
CA THR A 27 -0.99 -13.08 31.12
C THR A 27 -1.09 -11.61 30.71
N LYS A 28 -1.92 -10.84 31.40
CA LYS A 28 -2.06 -9.38 31.18
C LYS A 28 -0.71 -8.66 31.27
N SER A 29 0.17 -9.10 32.16
CA SER A 29 1.54 -8.56 32.29
C SER A 29 2.42 -8.93 31.10
N ALA A 30 2.34 -10.17 30.59
CA ALA A 30 3.07 -10.58 29.39
C ALA A 30 2.62 -9.76 28.15
N ALA A 31 1.32 -9.61 27.94
CA ALA A 31 0.79 -8.80 26.86
C ALA A 31 1.25 -7.34 26.95
N ARG A 32 1.21 -6.75 28.14
CA ARG A 32 1.71 -5.39 28.39
C ARG A 32 3.20 -5.25 28.09
N ASN A 33 4.02 -6.20 28.53
CA ASN A 33 5.46 -6.16 28.32
C ASN A 33 5.83 -6.34 26.85
N ILE A 34 5.13 -7.21 26.12
CA ILE A 34 5.29 -7.36 24.66
C ILE A 34 4.93 -6.05 23.95
N PHE A 35 3.82 -5.42 24.33
CA PHE A 35 3.39 -4.17 23.72
C PHE A 35 4.40 -3.04 23.97
N TYR A 36 4.81 -2.80 25.22
CA TYR A 36 5.78 -1.76 25.52
C TYR A 36 7.17 -2.07 24.96
N GLY A 37 7.62 -3.32 25.04
CA GLY A 37 8.89 -3.74 24.47
C GLY A 37 8.92 -3.54 22.96
N GLY A 38 7.87 -3.95 22.27
CA GLY A 38 7.72 -3.72 20.83
C GLY A 38 7.66 -2.24 20.48
N ALA A 39 6.87 -1.45 21.20
CA ALA A 39 6.75 -0.02 20.97
C ALA A 39 8.11 0.70 21.15
N VAL A 40 8.83 0.42 22.22
CA VAL A 40 10.17 0.99 22.46
C VAL A 40 11.16 0.55 21.40
N PHE A 41 11.15 -0.73 21.03
CA PHE A 41 12.03 -1.26 19.98
C PHE A 41 11.82 -0.54 18.64
N PHE A 42 10.58 -0.43 18.18
CA PHE A 42 10.29 0.25 16.93
C PHE A 42 10.54 1.77 17.00
N PHE A 43 10.27 2.38 18.15
CA PHE A 43 10.57 3.79 18.34
C PHE A 43 12.08 4.09 18.28
N LEU A 44 12.91 3.21 18.79
CA LEU A 44 14.38 3.35 18.70
C LEU A 44 14.91 2.98 17.31
N LEU A 45 14.25 2.06 16.61
CA LEU A 45 14.64 1.65 15.24
C LEU A 45 14.29 2.71 14.20
N LEU A 46 13.21 3.47 14.38
CA LEU A 46 12.73 4.48 13.44
C LEU A 46 13.75 5.58 13.07
N PRO A 47 14.50 6.16 14.02
CA PRO A 47 15.46 7.22 13.73
C PRO A 47 16.53 6.84 12.71
N GLY A 48 17.02 5.60 12.75
CA GLY A 48 18.08 5.13 11.85
C GLY A 48 17.74 5.32 10.36
N PRO A 49 16.70 4.63 9.84
CA PRO A 49 16.26 4.82 8.45
C PRO A 49 15.81 6.25 8.14
N THR A 50 15.25 6.97 9.13
CA THR A 50 14.82 8.35 8.93
C THR A 50 16.03 9.26 8.65
N PHE A 51 17.08 9.19 9.46
CA PHE A 51 18.29 9.95 9.24
C PHE A 51 19.00 9.56 7.95
N ASP A 52 19.06 8.27 7.63
CA ASP A 52 19.63 7.80 6.36
C ASP A 52 18.85 8.37 5.16
N THR A 53 17.53 8.33 5.20
CA THR A 53 16.67 8.91 4.16
C THR A 53 16.90 10.43 4.04
N MET A 54 16.91 11.15 5.15
CA MET A 54 17.14 12.61 5.13
C MET A 54 18.50 12.99 4.53
N ASN A 55 19.53 12.18 4.74
CA ASN A 55 20.86 12.43 4.21
C ASN A 55 21.02 11.98 2.75
N THR A 56 20.29 10.94 2.35
CA THR A 56 20.44 10.32 1.03
C THR A 56 19.49 10.92 -0.01
N LEU A 57 18.28 11.30 0.40
CA LEU A 57 17.28 11.85 -0.50
C LEU A 57 17.74 13.08 -1.27
N PRO A 58 18.36 14.11 -0.66
CA PRO A 58 18.84 15.29 -1.41
C PRO A 58 19.86 14.96 -2.48
N LYS A 59 20.68 13.91 -2.27
CA LYS A 59 21.71 13.48 -3.22
C LYS A 59 21.14 12.74 -4.44
N ARG A 60 19.95 12.18 -4.33
CA ARG A 60 19.27 11.38 -5.37
C ARG A 60 18.15 12.13 -6.08
N ASP A 61 17.69 13.20 -5.49
CA ASP A 61 16.46 13.91 -5.86
C ASP A 61 16.66 14.86 -7.06
N ASN A 62 17.73 15.02 -7.66
CA ASN A 62 17.96 15.86 -8.87
C ASN A 62 17.00 17.08 -9.03
N ARG A 63 16.45 17.60 -7.92
CA ARG A 63 15.47 18.72 -7.95
C ARG A 63 16.04 19.96 -8.63
N GLU A 64 17.32 20.18 -8.47
CA GLU A 64 18.03 21.31 -9.07
C GLU A 64 18.04 21.24 -10.60
N ASN A 65 17.84 20.06 -11.17
CA ASN A 65 17.84 19.83 -12.61
C ASN A 65 16.42 19.77 -13.22
N LEU A 66 15.38 19.96 -12.40
CA LEU A 66 14.01 20.02 -12.92
C LEU A 66 13.79 21.32 -13.70
N SER A 67 13.33 21.19 -14.95
CA SER A 67 12.89 22.35 -15.73
C SER A 67 11.64 22.98 -15.13
N GLU A 68 11.42 24.25 -15.41
CA GLU A 68 10.17 24.90 -15.01
C GLU A 68 8.93 24.25 -15.66
N SER A 69 9.08 23.72 -16.87
CA SER A 69 8.06 22.92 -17.54
C SER A 69 7.68 21.70 -16.71
N ALA A 70 8.65 20.92 -16.24
CA ALA A 70 8.40 19.76 -15.39
C ALA A 70 7.71 20.14 -14.07
N LEU A 71 8.05 21.30 -13.49
CA LEU A 71 7.38 21.79 -12.28
C LEU A 71 5.91 22.18 -12.56
N ARG A 72 5.63 22.84 -13.69
CA ARG A 72 4.26 23.13 -14.11
C ARG A 72 3.47 21.86 -14.41
N GLY A 73 4.08 20.90 -15.09
CA GLY A 73 3.47 19.60 -15.36
C GLY A 73 3.11 18.85 -14.08
N LYS A 74 4.03 18.84 -13.10
CA LYS A 74 3.76 18.30 -11.78
C LYS A 74 2.56 18.98 -11.10
N HIS A 75 2.49 20.31 -11.17
CA HIS A 75 1.38 21.07 -10.61
C HIS A 75 0.05 20.70 -11.29
N ILE A 76 0.03 20.54 -12.61
CA ILE A 76 -1.15 20.06 -13.35
C ILE A 76 -1.54 18.66 -12.89
N TRP A 77 -0.56 17.74 -12.77
CA TRP A 77 -0.77 16.39 -12.28
C TRP A 77 -1.46 16.34 -10.92
N GLU A 78 -0.99 17.16 -9.99
CA GLU A 78 -1.54 17.25 -8.63
C GLU A 78 -2.93 17.90 -8.60
N THR A 79 -3.11 19.03 -9.28
CA THR A 79 -4.37 19.80 -9.28
C THR A 79 -5.49 19.06 -10.01
N ARG A 80 -5.19 18.36 -11.09
CA ARG A 80 -6.14 17.54 -11.83
C ARG A 80 -6.34 16.15 -11.20
N LYS A 81 -5.65 15.86 -10.10
CA LYS A 81 -5.77 14.62 -9.32
C LYS A 81 -5.51 13.35 -10.15
N CYS A 82 -4.55 13.42 -11.05
CA CYS A 82 -4.18 12.29 -11.91
C CYS A 82 -3.70 11.09 -11.09
N ILE A 83 -3.01 11.34 -9.98
CA ILE A 83 -2.55 10.33 -9.01
C ILE A 83 -3.71 9.52 -8.40
N GLY A 84 -4.92 10.07 -8.36
CA GLY A 84 -6.11 9.36 -7.87
C GLY A 84 -6.59 8.24 -8.79
N ARG A 85 -6.02 8.12 -9.99
CA ARG A 85 -6.35 7.07 -10.97
C ARG A 85 -5.12 6.34 -11.50
N HIS A 86 -4.06 7.07 -11.74
CA HIS A 86 -2.80 6.55 -12.30
C HIS A 86 -1.76 6.32 -11.23
N THR A 87 -0.85 5.40 -11.51
CA THR A 87 0.31 5.13 -10.70
C THR A 87 1.55 5.69 -11.40
N MET A 88 2.44 6.30 -10.63
CA MET A 88 3.75 6.73 -11.07
C MET A 88 4.79 6.29 -10.03
N MET A 89 5.78 5.48 -10.44
CA MET A 89 6.82 4.92 -9.55
C MET A 89 6.25 4.16 -8.32
N GLY A 90 5.11 3.49 -8.48
CA GLY A 90 4.44 2.77 -7.38
C GLY A 90 3.54 3.65 -6.50
N GLU A 91 3.58 4.96 -6.66
CA GLU A 91 2.72 5.91 -5.96
C GLU A 91 1.45 6.18 -6.76
N GLY A 92 0.30 6.18 -6.09
CA GLY A 92 -1.00 6.48 -6.70
C GLY A 92 -1.97 5.30 -6.73
N ALA A 93 -3.03 5.45 -7.50
CA ALA A 93 -4.10 4.46 -7.60
C ALA A 93 -3.93 3.53 -8.81
N TYR A 94 -4.23 2.25 -8.63
CA TYR A 94 -4.20 1.23 -9.68
C TYR A 94 -5.51 1.13 -10.48
N PHE A 95 -6.19 2.24 -10.64
CA PHE A 95 -7.45 2.29 -11.38
C PHE A 95 -7.25 2.43 -12.89
N ALA A 96 -6.18 3.07 -13.28
CA ALA A 96 -5.75 3.30 -14.65
C ALA A 96 -4.30 2.82 -14.83
N PRO A 97 -3.79 2.73 -16.08
CA PRO A 97 -2.43 2.27 -16.34
C PRO A 97 -1.35 3.12 -15.66
N GLU A 98 -0.25 2.46 -15.31
CA GLU A 98 0.96 3.12 -14.86
C GLU A 98 1.58 3.98 -15.96
N LEU A 99 2.12 5.14 -15.59
CA LEU A 99 2.59 6.16 -16.52
C LEU A 99 4.10 6.38 -16.54
N VAL A 100 4.89 5.73 -15.69
CA VAL A 100 6.37 5.92 -15.63
C VAL A 100 7.02 5.82 -17.00
N ASN A 101 6.67 4.81 -17.77
CA ASN A 101 7.27 4.55 -19.08
C ASN A 101 6.36 4.92 -20.26
N VAL A 102 5.30 5.69 -20.03
CA VAL A 102 4.32 5.99 -21.08
C VAL A 102 4.94 6.80 -22.20
N TYR A 103 5.80 7.74 -21.89
CA TYR A 103 6.50 8.57 -22.88
C TYR A 103 7.34 7.72 -23.83
N THR A 104 8.15 6.81 -23.29
CA THR A 104 9.00 5.92 -24.09
C THR A 104 8.19 4.92 -24.92
N ARG A 105 7.05 4.43 -24.37
CA ARG A 105 6.21 3.42 -25.04
C ARG A 105 5.32 3.97 -26.12
N ARG A 106 4.82 5.19 -25.96
CA ARG A 106 3.76 5.74 -26.81
C ARG A 106 4.18 6.99 -27.59
N GLY A 107 5.18 7.70 -27.09
CA GLY A 107 5.62 8.98 -27.63
C GLY A 107 4.73 10.15 -27.26
N PRO A 108 5.26 11.38 -27.36
CA PRO A 108 4.55 12.60 -26.95
C PRO A 108 3.28 12.88 -27.78
N ASP A 109 3.33 12.67 -29.08
CA ASP A 109 2.19 12.95 -29.97
C ASP A 109 0.99 12.08 -29.64
N PHE A 110 1.22 10.79 -29.34
CA PHE A 110 0.15 9.92 -28.90
C PHE A 110 -0.46 10.38 -27.59
N ILE A 111 0.37 10.75 -26.62
CA ILE A 111 -0.10 11.20 -25.28
C ILE A 111 -0.96 12.45 -25.43
N LYS A 112 -0.48 13.45 -26.17
CA LYS A 112 -1.23 14.69 -26.42
C LYS A 112 -2.55 14.43 -27.12
N THR A 113 -2.52 13.65 -28.20
CA THR A 113 -3.72 13.26 -28.94
C THR A 113 -4.70 12.52 -28.04
N TRP A 114 -4.22 11.55 -27.29
CA TRP A 114 -5.05 10.79 -26.36
C TRP A 114 -5.76 11.68 -25.34
N MET A 115 -5.06 12.66 -24.78
CA MET A 115 -5.64 13.59 -23.81
C MET A 115 -6.67 14.54 -24.43
N LYS A 116 -6.50 14.92 -25.70
CA LYS A 116 -7.44 15.77 -26.44
C LYS A 116 -8.74 15.05 -26.83
N ILE A 117 -8.67 13.78 -27.19
CA ILE A 117 -9.80 13.03 -27.76
C ILE A 117 -10.62 12.27 -26.73
N GLN A 118 -10.30 12.36 -25.43
CA GLN A 118 -11.03 11.61 -24.42
C GLN A 118 -12.51 12.05 -24.39
N PRO A 119 -13.44 11.09 -24.57
CA PRO A 119 -14.85 11.41 -24.47
C PRO A 119 -15.24 11.73 -23.03
N SER A 120 -15.89 12.87 -22.82
CA SER A 120 -16.45 13.21 -21.52
C SER A 120 -17.70 12.37 -21.23
N GLY A 121 -17.67 11.58 -20.18
CA GLY A 121 -18.88 11.17 -19.50
C GLY A 121 -19.74 10.09 -20.14
N ALA A 122 -19.19 9.10 -20.86
CA ALA A 122 -20.01 7.95 -21.26
C ALA A 122 -20.42 7.13 -20.02
N PRO A 123 -21.73 6.96 -19.77
CA PRO A 123 -22.21 6.25 -18.59
C PRO A 123 -21.71 4.79 -18.55
N GLY A 124 -21.30 4.30 -17.38
CA GLY A 124 -20.94 2.91 -17.15
C GLY A 124 -19.55 2.48 -17.63
N ARG A 125 -18.72 3.36 -18.16
CA ARG A 125 -17.34 3.06 -18.55
C ARG A 125 -16.33 3.77 -17.67
N ARG A 126 -15.24 3.05 -17.32
CA ARG A 126 -14.07 3.65 -16.70
C ARG A 126 -13.31 4.43 -17.75
N GLN A 127 -13.47 5.74 -17.76
CA GLN A 127 -12.83 6.61 -18.73
C GLN A 127 -12.02 7.70 -18.03
N MET A 128 -10.94 8.10 -18.68
CA MET A 128 -10.23 9.31 -18.32
C MET A 128 -11.13 10.51 -18.65
N PRO A 129 -11.39 11.42 -17.73
CA PRO A 129 -12.17 12.61 -18.05
C PRO A 129 -11.41 13.54 -18.99
N GLN A 130 -12.16 14.32 -19.79
CA GLN A 130 -11.55 15.39 -20.57
C GLN A 130 -11.21 16.56 -19.64
N PHE A 131 -9.95 16.97 -19.65
CA PHE A 131 -9.45 18.05 -18.77
C PHE A 131 -9.40 19.41 -19.44
N HIS A 132 -9.62 19.47 -20.77
CA HIS A 132 -9.55 20.70 -21.56
C HIS A 132 -8.25 21.48 -21.35
N LEU A 133 -7.12 20.75 -21.37
CA LEU A 133 -5.80 21.35 -21.25
C LEU A 133 -5.43 22.07 -22.54
N ASP A 134 -4.81 23.24 -22.40
CA ASP A 134 -4.24 23.96 -23.53
C ASP A 134 -2.93 23.29 -24.04
N GLU A 135 -2.41 23.78 -25.16
CA GLU A 135 -1.20 23.18 -25.78
C GLU A 135 0.01 23.23 -24.86
N GLN A 136 0.18 24.34 -24.14
CA GLN A 136 1.30 24.50 -23.20
C GLN A 136 1.18 23.55 -22.01
N GLN A 137 -0.02 23.38 -21.47
CA GLN A 137 -0.28 22.45 -20.38
C GLN A 137 -0.07 21.00 -20.81
N LEU A 138 -0.36 20.68 -22.07
CA LEU A 138 -0.09 19.37 -22.65
C LEU A 138 1.40 19.13 -22.89
N ASP A 139 2.16 20.20 -23.19
CA ASP A 139 3.61 20.13 -23.34
C ASP A 139 4.34 20.00 -22.01
N ASP A 140 3.81 20.62 -20.98
CA ASP A 140 4.36 20.62 -19.63
C ASP A 140 4.09 19.28 -18.90
N LEU A 141 2.99 18.60 -19.23
CA LEU A 141 2.55 17.36 -18.57
C LEU A 141 3.23 16.12 -19.12
#